data_a22ff8b2eee5d3e9514a039c3c70b9fd
#
_entry.id   a22ff8b2eee5d3e9514a039c3c70b9fd
#
_cell.length_a   1.000
_cell.length_b   1.000
_cell.length_c   1.000
_cell.angle_alpha   90.00
_cell.angle_beta   90.00
_cell.angle_gamma   90.00
#
_symmetry.space_group_name_H-M   'P 1'
#
loop_
_entity.id
_entity.type
_entity.pdbx_description
1 polymer ?
#
loop_
_entity_poly.entity_id
_entity_poly.type
_entity_poly.pdbx_seq_one_letter_code
_entity_poly.pdbx_strand_id
1 'polypeptide(L)'
;MALGSALVTSCLHLLWPARCAGCDTVLGSDDAVFCGGCAQATLPIGNACAGCALPHFGPPARLWCPGCVRLDFAFSRAFAAFEYGGPLADAIVRMKHGDRPEAARRLGRLLAEPLGRALAPSVGPPIDAILPVPLHPRKLRQRGFNQALELALVARGQAPALPLLSLPRLDRTLLRRVKDTRELGHAGPSSRRVAVFGAFAVADPARVRGKRFVLVDDVMTTGATFNECAEVLGRAGAEEVRVVALARALR
;
A
#
# COMPACT_ATOMS: atom_id res chain seq x y z
N MET A 1 22.76 -26.27 18.13
CA MET A 1 22.20 -26.04 16.78
C MET A 1 22.17 -24.56 16.33
N ALA A 2 22.51 -23.58 17.18
CA ALA A 2 22.49 -22.15 16.82
C ALA A 2 23.73 -21.62 16.05
N LEU A 3 24.89 -22.25 16.20
CA LEU A 3 26.14 -21.82 15.54
C LEU A 3 26.15 -22.07 14.01
N GLY A 4 25.52 -23.12 13.55
CA GLY A 4 25.43 -23.42 12.09
C GLY A 4 24.57 -22.45 11.31
N SER A 5 23.49 -21.93 11.91
CA SER A 5 22.59 -20.96 11.29
C SER A 5 23.27 -19.58 11.12
N ALA A 6 24.05 -19.14 12.10
CA ALA A 6 24.75 -17.86 12.05
C ALA A 6 25.87 -17.84 10.97
N LEU A 7 26.61 -18.92 10.80
CA LEU A 7 27.65 -19.05 9.77
C LEU A 7 27.07 -19.07 8.35
N VAL A 8 25.98 -19.79 8.13
CA VAL A 8 25.30 -19.84 6.84
C VAL A 8 24.72 -18.47 6.47
N THR A 9 24.13 -17.76 7.43
CA THR A 9 23.62 -16.38 7.23
C THR A 9 24.78 -15.44 6.90
N SER A 10 25.92 -15.51 7.61
CA SER A 10 27.09 -14.68 7.34
C SER A 10 27.72 -14.94 5.96
N CYS A 11 27.77 -16.19 5.50
CA CYS A 11 28.28 -16.52 4.16
C CYS A 11 27.30 -16.04 3.05
N LEU A 12 26.00 -16.15 3.27
CA LEU A 12 24.99 -15.61 2.34
C LEU A 12 25.06 -14.10 2.25
N HIS A 13 25.30 -13.39 3.36
CA HIS A 13 25.51 -11.93 3.38
C HIS A 13 26.74 -11.48 2.57
N LEU A 14 27.83 -12.26 2.56
CA LEU A 14 29.01 -11.97 1.75
C LEU A 14 28.73 -12.11 0.24
N LEU A 15 27.90 -13.06 -0.15
CA LEU A 15 27.57 -13.34 -1.55
C LEU A 15 26.39 -12.51 -2.05
N TRP A 16 25.44 -12.15 -1.16
CA TRP A 16 24.20 -11.42 -1.50
C TRP A 16 23.84 -10.40 -0.41
N PRO A 17 24.63 -9.34 -0.27
CA PRO A 17 24.40 -8.36 0.78
C PRO A 17 23.09 -7.60 0.57
N ALA A 18 22.38 -7.30 1.67
CA ALA A 18 21.25 -6.42 1.64
C ALA A 18 21.64 -5.04 1.09
N ARG A 19 20.83 -4.49 0.19
CA ARG A 19 21.07 -3.19 -0.44
C ARG A 19 19.97 -2.20 -0.11
N CYS A 20 20.34 -0.95 0.03
CA CYS A 20 19.41 0.15 0.26
C CYS A 20 18.37 0.23 -0.88
N ALA A 21 17.08 0.22 -0.54
CA ALA A 21 16.02 0.31 -1.54
C ALA A 21 16.07 1.62 -2.34
N GLY A 22 16.56 2.72 -1.75
CA GLY A 22 16.70 4.03 -2.39
C GLY A 22 17.91 4.18 -3.28
N CYS A 23 19.14 3.91 -2.79
CA CYS A 23 20.39 4.23 -3.50
C CYS A 23 21.25 3.02 -3.86
N ASP A 24 20.79 1.80 -3.55
CA ASP A 24 21.49 0.52 -3.81
C ASP A 24 22.81 0.30 -3.04
N THR A 25 23.18 1.19 -2.11
CA THR A 25 24.34 1.01 -1.22
C THR A 25 24.15 -0.24 -0.35
N VAL A 26 25.22 -0.99 -0.12
CA VAL A 26 25.22 -2.16 0.78
C VAL A 26 24.84 -1.74 2.19
N LEU A 27 23.94 -2.50 2.81
CA LEU A 27 23.47 -2.28 4.19
C LEU A 27 24.22 -3.19 5.16
N GLY A 28 24.45 -2.70 6.36
CA GLY A 28 25.04 -3.48 7.46
C GLY A 28 24.05 -4.43 8.14
N SER A 29 22.76 -4.41 7.77
CA SER A 29 21.71 -5.26 8.33
C SER A 29 20.65 -5.57 7.29
N ASP A 30 20.15 -6.81 7.28
CA ASP A 30 19.03 -7.27 6.45
C ASP A 30 17.68 -6.65 6.84
N ASP A 31 17.58 -6.19 8.07
CA ASP A 31 16.35 -5.57 8.57
C ASP A 31 16.16 -4.13 8.11
N ALA A 32 17.23 -3.44 7.74
CA ALA A 32 17.13 -2.08 7.23
C ALA A 32 16.58 -2.06 5.80
N VAL A 33 15.61 -1.19 5.55
CA VAL A 33 15.08 -0.92 4.20
C VAL A 33 15.92 0.11 3.47
N PHE A 34 16.36 1.16 4.18
CA PHE A 34 17.17 2.27 3.69
C PHE A 34 18.48 2.39 4.47
N CYS A 35 19.53 2.91 3.82
CA CYS A 35 20.70 3.42 4.53
C CYS A 35 20.34 4.68 5.32
N GLY A 36 21.23 5.11 6.25
CA GLY A 36 20.97 6.28 7.10
C GLY A 36 20.58 7.54 6.33
N GLY A 37 21.31 7.87 5.24
CA GLY A 37 20.97 9.04 4.42
C GLY A 37 19.62 8.94 3.71
N CYS A 38 19.29 7.78 3.14
CA CYS A 38 17.99 7.57 2.50
C CYS A 38 16.85 7.55 3.52
N ALA A 39 17.08 6.99 4.71
CA ALA A 39 16.07 7.00 5.78
C ALA A 39 15.74 8.43 6.23
N GLN A 40 16.77 9.28 6.42
CA GLN A 40 16.57 10.69 6.79
C GLN A 40 15.87 11.51 5.70
N ALA A 41 16.10 11.18 4.42
CA ALA A 41 15.48 11.85 3.28
C ALA A 41 14.07 11.31 2.92
N THR A 42 13.61 10.27 3.61
CA THR A 42 12.27 9.73 3.42
C THR A 42 11.34 10.32 4.49
N LEU A 43 10.33 11.09 4.06
CA LEU A 43 9.47 11.87 4.93
C LEU A 43 8.26 11.06 5.40
N PRO A 44 8.18 10.68 6.69
CA PRO A 44 7.02 9.97 7.22
C PRO A 44 5.81 10.89 7.33
N ILE A 45 4.63 10.36 7.11
CA ILE A 45 3.37 11.08 7.33
C ILE A 45 2.92 10.81 8.76
N GLY A 46 3.03 11.84 9.63
CA GLY A 46 2.52 11.82 10.99
C GLY A 46 1.02 12.12 11.04
N ASN A 47 0.67 13.41 11.16
CA ASN A 47 -0.71 13.86 11.13
C ASN A 47 -1.20 13.96 9.70
N ALA A 48 -2.32 13.32 9.38
CA ALA A 48 -2.86 13.26 8.04
C ALA A 48 -4.38 13.40 8.00
N CYS A 49 -4.88 13.89 6.88
CA CYS A 49 -6.30 13.90 6.57
C CYS A 49 -6.87 12.49 6.55
N ALA A 50 -7.89 12.23 7.35
CA ALA A 50 -8.54 10.92 7.41
C ALA A 50 -9.16 10.49 6.05
N GLY A 51 -9.55 11.46 5.21
CA GLY A 51 -10.15 11.18 3.90
C GLY A 51 -9.17 10.92 2.77
N CYS A 52 -7.95 11.50 2.79
CA CYS A 52 -7.03 11.37 1.65
C CYS A 52 -5.57 11.15 2.03
N ALA A 53 -5.27 11.00 3.31
CA ALA A 53 -3.92 10.82 3.84
C ALA A 53 -2.91 11.94 3.46
N LEU A 54 -3.37 13.14 3.05
CA LEU A 54 -2.47 14.29 2.89
C LEU A 54 -1.98 14.78 4.25
N PRO A 55 -0.68 15.11 4.40
CA PRO A 55 -0.16 15.68 5.63
C PRO A 55 -0.95 16.92 6.05
N HIS A 56 -1.19 17.07 7.34
CA HIS A 56 -1.78 18.25 7.95
C HIS A 56 -0.71 19.05 8.67
N PHE A 57 -0.61 20.32 8.30
CA PHE A 57 0.11 21.34 9.06
C PHE A 57 -0.92 22.16 9.86
N GLY A 58 -1.24 21.72 11.08
CA GLY A 58 -2.18 22.42 11.94
C GLY A 58 -2.67 21.57 13.11
N PRO A 59 -3.47 22.14 14.02
CA PRO A 59 -3.97 21.43 15.19
C PRO A 59 -4.83 20.22 14.76
N PRO A 60 -4.79 19.12 15.52
CA PRO A 60 -5.46 17.85 15.19
C PRO A 60 -6.99 17.92 15.12
N ALA A 61 -7.58 19.08 15.33
CA ALA A 61 -9.02 19.29 15.40
C ALA A 61 -9.78 19.10 14.06
N ARG A 62 -9.09 19.05 12.92
CA ARG A 62 -9.73 18.79 11.62
C ARG A 62 -9.31 17.44 11.07
N LEU A 63 -10.14 16.43 11.28
CA LEU A 63 -9.96 15.09 10.70
C LEU A 63 -9.91 15.09 9.16
N TRP A 64 -10.52 16.10 8.49
CA TRP A 64 -10.68 16.18 7.04
C TRP A 64 -10.10 17.49 6.48
N CYS A 65 -9.32 17.39 5.42
CA CYS A 65 -8.85 18.59 4.73
C CYS A 65 -9.97 19.26 3.93
N PRO A 66 -9.88 20.56 3.59
CA PRO A 66 -10.91 21.28 2.83
C PRO A 66 -11.25 20.61 1.47
N GLY A 67 -10.28 19.95 0.86
CA GLY A 67 -10.49 19.20 -0.38
C GLY A 67 -11.38 17.96 -0.17
N CYS A 68 -11.24 17.26 0.94
CA CYS A 68 -12.02 16.05 1.25
C CYS A 68 -13.42 16.36 1.75
N VAL A 69 -13.67 17.53 2.30
CA VAL A 69 -15.04 17.99 2.62
C VAL A 69 -15.89 18.12 1.36
N ARG A 70 -15.25 18.36 0.20
CA ARG A 70 -15.92 18.50 -1.12
C ARG A 70 -15.82 17.26 -2.00
N LEU A 71 -14.96 16.29 -1.65
CA LEU A 71 -14.75 15.06 -2.42
C LEU A 71 -15.44 13.91 -1.69
N ASP A 72 -16.46 13.37 -2.32
CA ASP A 72 -17.13 12.16 -1.85
C ASP A 72 -16.35 10.94 -2.37
N PHE A 73 -15.44 10.43 -1.53
CA PHE A 73 -14.78 9.17 -1.81
C PHE A 73 -15.65 8.00 -1.36
N ALA A 74 -15.68 6.94 -2.15
CA ALA A 74 -16.40 5.70 -1.82
C ALA A 74 -15.70 4.89 -0.70
N PHE A 75 -14.49 5.26 -0.29
CA PHE A 75 -13.83 4.70 0.89
C PHE A 75 -13.96 5.63 2.09
N SER A 76 -14.04 5.05 3.29
CA SER A 76 -14.29 5.80 4.53
C SER A 76 -13.05 6.51 5.07
N ARG A 77 -11.87 5.89 4.99
CA ARG A 77 -10.61 6.42 5.53
C ARG A 77 -9.41 6.01 4.68
N ALA A 78 -8.42 6.90 4.67
CA ALA A 78 -7.14 6.68 3.99
C ALA A 78 -5.97 6.78 4.98
N PHE A 79 -4.99 5.88 4.80
CA PHE A 79 -3.75 5.85 5.55
C PHE A 79 -2.57 5.78 4.59
N ALA A 80 -1.48 6.45 4.92
CA ALA A 80 -0.24 6.33 4.18
C ALA A 80 0.96 6.40 5.14
N ALA A 81 2.06 5.75 4.75
CA ALA A 81 3.27 5.73 5.56
C ALA A 81 4.11 6.98 5.35
N PHE A 82 4.34 7.37 4.09
CA PHE A 82 5.30 8.40 3.72
C PHE A 82 4.77 9.31 2.62
N GLU A 83 5.39 10.48 2.51
CA GLU A 83 5.27 11.33 1.33
C GLU A 83 5.96 10.65 0.13
N TYR A 84 5.35 10.74 -1.06
CA TYR A 84 5.95 10.24 -2.29
C TYR A 84 7.02 11.20 -2.80
N GLY A 85 8.27 10.82 -2.71
CA GLY A 85 9.41 11.63 -3.17
C GLY A 85 10.74 11.01 -2.77
N GLY A 86 11.83 11.61 -3.25
CA GLY A 86 13.20 11.24 -2.89
C GLY A 86 13.48 9.73 -2.99
N PRO A 87 14.25 9.18 -2.03
CA PRO A 87 14.66 7.76 -2.06
C PRO A 87 13.51 6.76 -2.08
N LEU A 88 12.35 7.12 -1.52
CA LEU A 88 11.17 6.26 -1.55
C LEU A 88 10.58 6.17 -2.95
N ALA A 89 10.50 7.29 -3.69
CA ALA A 89 10.04 7.28 -5.07
C ALA A 89 10.94 6.40 -5.94
N ASP A 90 12.27 6.53 -5.80
CA ASP A 90 13.25 5.70 -6.50
C ASP A 90 13.08 4.21 -6.17
N ALA A 91 12.86 3.89 -4.89
CA ALA A 91 12.62 2.52 -4.44
C ALA A 91 11.34 1.93 -5.06
N ILE A 92 10.26 2.72 -5.13
CA ILE A 92 8.98 2.30 -5.73
C ILE A 92 9.12 2.12 -7.25
N VAL A 93 9.85 3.00 -7.93
CA VAL A 93 10.13 2.88 -9.37
C VAL A 93 10.95 1.61 -9.65
N ARG A 94 12.03 1.38 -8.89
CA ARG A 94 12.84 0.15 -9.01
C ARG A 94 12.04 -1.11 -8.72
N MET A 95 11.19 -1.11 -7.71
CA MET A 95 10.28 -2.21 -7.41
C MET A 95 9.38 -2.52 -8.61
N LYS A 96 8.87 -1.49 -9.30
CA LYS A 96 7.97 -1.66 -10.46
C LYS A 96 8.66 -2.16 -11.72
N HIS A 97 9.92 -1.83 -11.90
CA HIS A 97 10.67 -2.07 -13.16
C HIS A 97 11.84 -3.04 -13.02
N GLY A 98 12.15 -3.50 -11.83
CA GLY A 98 13.39 -4.22 -11.54
C GLY A 98 13.28 -5.75 -11.42
N ASP A 99 12.15 -6.38 -11.74
CA ASP A 99 11.90 -7.83 -11.62
C ASP A 99 12.33 -8.44 -10.25
N ARG A 100 12.27 -7.59 -9.19
CA ARG A 100 12.74 -7.96 -7.84
C ARG A 100 11.60 -7.92 -6.83
N PRO A 101 10.86 -8.99 -6.63
CA PRO A 101 9.80 -9.06 -5.61
C PRO A 101 10.34 -8.85 -4.19
N GLU A 102 11.64 -9.11 -3.93
CA GLU A 102 12.30 -8.85 -2.65
C GLU A 102 12.26 -7.36 -2.28
N ALA A 103 12.39 -6.46 -3.25
CA ALA A 103 12.27 -5.02 -3.01
C ALA A 103 10.86 -4.67 -2.49
N ALA A 104 9.82 -5.27 -3.05
CA ALA A 104 8.44 -5.10 -2.58
C ALA A 104 8.26 -5.64 -1.15
N ARG A 105 8.84 -6.82 -0.85
CA ARG A 105 8.78 -7.40 0.50
C ARG A 105 9.46 -6.53 1.54
N ARG A 106 10.64 -5.96 1.21
CA ARG A 106 11.34 -5.04 2.12
C ARG A 106 10.56 -3.76 2.35
N LEU A 107 10.00 -3.15 1.29
CA LEU A 107 9.13 -1.98 1.39
C LEU A 107 7.83 -2.28 2.16
N GLY A 108 7.35 -3.52 2.12
CA GLY A 108 6.19 -3.97 2.87
C GLY A 108 6.32 -3.79 4.38
N ARG A 109 7.55 -3.84 4.92
CA ARG A 109 7.81 -3.56 6.36
C ARG A 109 7.39 -2.15 6.74
N LEU A 110 7.60 -1.18 5.84
CA LEU A 110 7.24 0.22 6.05
C LEU A 110 5.72 0.45 6.02
N LEU A 111 4.97 -0.49 5.43
CA LEU A 111 3.51 -0.42 5.36
C LEU A 111 2.83 -1.02 6.59
N ALA A 112 3.57 -1.72 7.47
CA ALA A 112 3.01 -2.42 8.62
C ALA A 112 2.31 -1.48 9.61
N GLU A 113 2.91 -0.33 9.88
CA GLU A 113 2.35 0.68 10.80
C GLU A 113 1.03 1.27 10.29
N PRO A 114 0.93 1.87 9.06
CA PRO A 114 -0.34 2.40 8.58
C PRO A 114 -1.40 1.31 8.38
N LEU A 115 -1.02 0.09 8.04
CA LEU A 115 -1.95 -1.03 8.00
C LEU A 115 -2.46 -1.37 9.40
N GLY A 116 -1.60 -1.42 10.42
CA GLY A 116 -1.99 -1.62 11.80
C GLY A 116 -2.97 -0.55 12.28
N ARG A 117 -2.72 0.73 11.96
CA ARG A 117 -3.69 1.82 12.23
C ARG A 117 -5.03 1.60 11.55
N ALA A 118 -5.02 1.21 10.28
CA ALA A 118 -6.26 0.96 9.52
C ALA A 118 -7.08 -0.21 10.10
N LEU A 119 -6.43 -1.16 10.76
CA LEU A 119 -7.06 -2.33 11.38
C LEU A 119 -7.45 -2.08 12.85
N ALA A 120 -6.98 -0.99 13.46
CA ALA A 120 -7.18 -0.73 14.89
C ALA A 120 -8.66 -0.57 15.27
N PRO A 121 -9.11 -1.12 16.42
CA PRO A 121 -10.48 -0.98 16.90
C PRO A 121 -10.90 0.48 17.12
N SER A 122 -9.95 1.37 17.42
CA SER A 122 -10.19 2.82 17.56
C SER A 122 -10.61 3.52 16.26
N VAL A 123 -10.41 2.89 15.11
CA VAL A 123 -10.77 3.43 13.79
C VAL A 123 -12.19 3.04 13.39
N GLY A 124 -12.66 1.87 13.85
CA GLY A 124 -14.00 1.38 13.55
C GLY A 124 -14.10 -0.15 13.67
N PRO A 125 -15.19 -0.73 13.20
CA PRO A 125 -15.44 -2.16 13.28
C PRO A 125 -14.32 -3.01 12.65
N PRO A 126 -14.20 -4.30 13.03
CA PRO A 126 -13.21 -5.21 12.49
C PRO A 126 -13.31 -5.33 10.95
N ILE A 127 -12.16 -5.48 10.31
CA ILE A 127 -12.03 -5.70 8.87
C ILE A 127 -12.07 -7.20 8.58
N ASP A 128 -12.86 -7.62 7.61
CA ASP A 128 -13.01 -9.02 7.20
C ASP A 128 -11.85 -9.49 6.29
N ALA A 129 -11.39 -8.62 5.38
CA ALA A 129 -10.27 -8.98 4.50
C ALA A 129 -9.44 -7.78 4.04
N ILE A 130 -8.16 -8.06 3.76
CA ILE A 130 -7.22 -7.16 3.10
C ILE A 130 -7.20 -7.51 1.62
N LEU A 131 -7.43 -6.52 0.76
CA LEU A 131 -7.47 -6.67 -0.69
C LEU A 131 -6.33 -5.86 -1.33
N PRO A 132 -5.30 -6.51 -1.85
CA PRO A 132 -4.31 -5.80 -2.65
C PRO A 132 -4.95 -5.33 -3.96
N VAL A 133 -4.70 -4.08 -4.35
CA VAL A 133 -5.16 -3.54 -5.63
C VAL A 133 -4.61 -4.40 -6.77
N PRO A 134 -5.48 -4.94 -7.65
CA PRO A 134 -5.04 -5.86 -8.68
C PRO A 134 -4.38 -5.14 -9.86
N LEU A 135 -3.38 -5.78 -10.44
CA LEU A 135 -2.83 -5.42 -11.75
C LEU A 135 -3.68 -6.03 -12.87
N HIS A 136 -3.70 -5.35 -14.02
CA HIS A 136 -4.20 -5.96 -15.24
C HIS A 136 -3.33 -7.19 -15.62
N PRO A 137 -3.90 -8.31 -16.13
CA PRO A 137 -3.15 -9.52 -16.46
C PRO A 137 -1.94 -9.28 -17.35
N ARG A 138 -2.01 -8.36 -18.30
CA ARG A 138 -0.88 -7.96 -19.15
C ARG A 138 0.27 -7.38 -18.33
N LYS A 139 -0.02 -6.44 -17.42
CA LYS A 139 1.00 -5.84 -16.54
C LYS A 139 1.55 -6.85 -15.54
N LEU A 140 0.69 -7.75 -15.03
CA LEU A 140 1.13 -8.83 -14.15
C LEU A 140 2.12 -9.77 -14.86
N ARG A 141 1.84 -10.16 -16.12
CA ARG A 141 2.78 -10.98 -16.91
C ARG A 141 4.09 -10.25 -17.21
N GLN A 142 4.03 -8.96 -17.50
CA GLN A 142 5.22 -8.14 -17.79
C GLN A 142 6.09 -7.94 -16.54
N ARG A 143 5.48 -7.75 -15.36
CA ARG A 143 6.17 -7.47 -14.09
C ARG A 143 6.53 -8.73 -13.30
N GLY A 144 5.88 -9.86 -13.59
CA GLY A 144 6.07 -11.14 -12.88
C GLY A 144 5.36 -11.23 -11.53
N PHE A 145 5.01 -10.10 -10.89
CA PHE A 145 4.36 -10.07 -9.57
C PHE A 145 3.44 -8.86 -9.41
N ASN A 146 2.56 -8.90 -8.40
CA ASN A 146 1.74 -7.76 -7.99
C ASN A 146 2.39 -7.10 -6.76
N GLN A 147 2.89 -5.88 -6.92
CA GLN A 147 3.55 -5.12 -5.86
C GLN A 147 2.64 -4.91 -4.64
N ALA A 148 1.37 -4.59 -4.85
CA ALA A 148 0.42 -4.39 -3.75
C ALA A 148 0.21 -5.67 -2.92
N LEU A 149 0.24 -6.84 -3.57
CA LEU A 149 0.18 -8.14 -2.90
C LEU A 149 1.42 -8.40 -2.05
N GLU A 150 2.62 -8.21 -2.61
CA GLU A 150 3.88 -8.44 -1.88
C GLU A 150 4.02 -7.49 -0.67
N LEU A 151 3.66 -6.21 -0.86
CA LEU A 151 3.60 -5.23 0.23
C LEU A 151 2.62 -5.68 1.34
N ALA A 152 1.40 -6.08 0.96
CA ALA A 152 0.36 -6.46 1.90
C ALA A 152 0.69 -7.75 2.66
N LEU A 153 1.35 -8.73 2.02
CA LEU A 153 1.79 -9.98 2.65
C LEU A 153 2.73 -9.70 3.83
N VAL A 154 3.76 -8.87 3.60
CA VAL A 154 4.73 -8.54 4.65
C VAL A 154 4.12 -7.63 5.70
N ALA A 155 3.41 -6.57 5.28
CA ALA A 155 2.78 -5.63 6.20
C ALA A 155 1.79 -6.32 7.15
N ARG A 156 0.99 -7.26 6.63
CA ARG A 156 0.05 -8.05 7.45
C ARG A 156 0.77 -8.86 8.54
N GLY A 157 1.88 -9.51 8.19
CA GLY A 157 2.65 -10.33 9.14
C GLY A 157 3.39 -9.53 10.20
N GLN A 158 3.55 -8.21 10.01
CA GLN A 158 4.29 -7.32 10.91
C GLN A 158 3.42 -6.21 11.52
N ALA A 159 2.11 -6.20 11.24
CA ALA A 159 1.20 -5.18 11.77
C ALA A 159 1.11 -5.29 13.32
N PRO A 160 1.51 -4.25 14.07
CA PRO A 160 1.72 -4.35 15.52
C PRO A 160 0.43 -4.41 16.35
N ALA A 161 -0.73 -4.22 15.74
CA ALA A 161 -1.95 -3.91 16.49
C ALA A 161 -2.84 -5.11 16.81
N LEU A 162 -2.58 -6.32 16.30
CA LEU A 162 -3.48 -7.45 16.48
C LEU A 162 -2.72 -8.77 16.70
N PRO A 163 -3.25 -9.67 17.54
CA PRO A 163 -2.76 -11.04 17.60
C PRO A 163 -2.85 -11.71 16.23
N LEU A 164 -1.87 -12.55 15.90
CA LEU A 164 -1.75 -13.18 14.55
C LEU A 164 -3.03 -13.90 14.12
N LEU A 165 -3.75 -14.51 15.10
CA LEU A 165 -5.00 -15.24 14.88
C LEU A 165 -6.21 -14.35 14.55
N SER A 166 -6.15 -13.05 14.86
CA SER A 166 -7.23 -12.08 14.58
C SER A 166 -6.95 -11.19 13.37
N LEU A 167 -5.83 -11.40 12.66
CA LEU A 167 -5.52 -10.64 11.46
C LEU A 167 -6.46 -11.00 10.32
N PRO A 168 -7.06 -9.99 9.62
CA PRO A 168 -7.93 -10.23 8.49
C PRO A 168 -7.23 -11.10 7.43
N ARG A 169 -7.98 -11.96 6.75
CA ARG A 169 -7.44 -12.74 5.63
C ARG A 169 -6.98 -11.80 4.50
N LEU A 170 -5.93 -12.20 3.79
CA LEU A 170 -5.53 -11.53 2.57
C LEU A 170 -6.19 -12.24 1.38
N ASP A 171 -6.99 -11.50 0.60
CA ASP A 171 -7.72 -12.05 -0.53
C ASP A 171 -7.30 -11.36 -1.83
N ARG A 172 -6.54 -12.07 -2.65
CA ARG A 172 -6.03 -11.60 -3.95
C ARG A 172 -6.96 -11.87 -5.13
N THR A 173 -8.10 -12.53 -4.89
CA THR A 173 -8.98 -13.03 -5.95
C THR A 173 -10.30 -12.28 -6.05
N LEU A 174 -10.71 -11.60 -4.99
CA LEU A 174 -12.01 -10.95 -4.90
C LEU A 174 -12.16 -9.76 -5.84
N LEU A 175 -11.09 -8.95 -5.98
CA LEU A 175 -11.02 -7.85 -6.96
C LEU A 175 -10.22 -8.27 -8.19
N ARG A 176 -10.67 -7.86 -9.37
CA ARG A 176 -9.99 -8.06 -10.65
C ARG A 176 -9.89 -6.74 -11.41
N ARG A 177 -8.77 -6.52 -12.10
CA ARG A 177 -8.63 -5.41 -13.03
C ARG A 177 -8.94 -5.90 -14.43
N VAL A 178 -10.04 -5.37 -15.01
CA VAL A 178 -10.60 -5.83 -16.28
C VAL A 178 -10.23 -4.95 -17.48
N LYS A 179 -9.74 -3.70 -17.25
CA LYS A 179 -9.25 -2.82 -18.32
C LYS A 179 -7.77 -2.57 -18.17
N ASP A 180 -7.02 -2.63 -19.30
CA ASP A 180 -5.63 -2.20 -19.38
C ASP A 180 -5.58 -0.67 -19.52
N THR A 181 -5.55 0.02 -18.40
CA THR A 181 -5.46 1.48 -18.39
C THR A 181 -4.00 1.92 -18.45
N ARG A 182 -3.69 2.84 -19.36
CA ARG A 182 -2.35 3.44 -19.45
C ARG A 182 -2.02 4.21 -18.18
N GLU A 183 -0.76 4.18 -17.77
CA GLU A 183 -0.28 5.05 -16.70
C GLU A 183 -0.23 6.48 -17.19
N LEU A 184 -1.10 7.33 -16.66
CA LEU A 184 -1.14 8.76 -16.98
C LEU A 184 -0.17 9.50 -16.06
N GLY A 185 1.12 9.54 -16.40
CA GLY A 185 2.18 10.10 -15.57
C GLY A 185 1.89 11.51 -15.03
N HIS A 186 1.64 12.48 -15.90
CA HIS A 186 1.39 13.88 -15.55
C HIS A 186 -0.08 14.33 -15.71
N ALA A 187 -1.01 13.40 -15.88
CA ALA A 187 -2.43 13.74 -16.05
C ALA A 187 -3.04 14.29 -14.75
N GLY A 188 -3.90 15.30 -14.90
CA GLY A 188 -4.63 15.90 -13.78
C GLY A 188 -5.63 14.95 -13.11
N PRO A 189 -6.21 15.34 -11.97
CA PRO A 189 -7.12 14.50 -11.19
C PRO A 189 -8.32 13.98 -11.97
N SER A 190 -8.95 14.82 -12.79
CA SER A 190 -10.13 14.48 -13.61
C SER A 190 -9.77 13.43 -14.66
N SER A 191 -8.64 13.60 -15.38
CA SER A 191 -8.18 12.64 -16.39
C SER A 191 -7.87 11.26 -15.77
N ARG A 192 -7.32 11.25 -14.54
CA ARG A 192 -7.02 9.99 -13.82
C ARG A 192 -8.29 9.26 -13.39
N ARG A 193 -9.35 9.99 -12.97
CA ARG A 193 -10.65 9.37 -12.67
C ARG A 193 -11.26 8.72 -13.89
N VAL A 194 -11.31 9.44 -15.02
CA VAL A 194 -11.81 8.91 -16.29
C VAL A 194 -11.03 7.68 -16.74
N ALA A 195 -9.69 7.70 -16.60
CA ALA A 195 -8.85 6.59 -17.02
C ALA A 195 -9.08 5.28 -16.27
N VAL A 196 -9.45 5.34 -14.97
CA VAL A 196 -9.66 4.13 -14.16
C VAL A 196 -11.14 3.73 -14.07
N PHE A 197 -12.06 4.53 -14.59
CA PHE A 197 -13.49 4.24 -14.55
C PHE A 197 -13.83 2.92 -15.24
N GLY A 198 -14.53 2.05 -14.51
CA GLY A 198 -14.89 0.69 -14.95
C GLY A 198 -13.67 -0.22 -15.19
N ALA A 199 -12.52 0.10 -14.57
CA ALA A 199 -11.32 -0.72 -14.73
C ALA A 199 -11.28 -1.92 -13.78
N PHE A 200 -12.16 -1.97 -12.77
CA PHE A 200 -12.19 -3.02 -11.78
C PHE A 200 -13.54 -3.71 -11.72
N ALA A 201 -13.55 -4.95 -11.27
CA ALA A 201 -14.74 -5.75 -11.04
C ALA A 201 -14.57 -6.63 -9.81
N VAL A 202 -15.69 -6.91 -9.14
CA VAL A 202 -15.79 -7.91 -8.09
C VAL A 202 -16.00 -9.28 -8.72
N ALA A 203 -15.22 -10.27 -8.32
CA ALA A 203 -15.29 -11.63 -8.87
C ALA A 203 -16.52 -12.40 -8.35
N ASP A 204 -16.91 -12.14 -7.10
CA ASP A 204 -18.03 -12.81 -6.44
C ASP A 204 -18.71 -11.81 -5.46
N PRO A 205 -19.86 -11.24 -5.85
CA PRO A 205 -20.58 -10.28 -5.01
C PRO A 205 -21.10 -10.90 -3.69
N ALA A 206 -21.35 -12.20 -3.63
CA ALA A 206 -21.82 -12.84 -2.41
C ALA A 206 -20.78 -12.80 -1.29
N ARG A 207 -19.49 -12.77 -1.64
CA ARG A 207 -18.38 -12.64 -0.70
C ARG A 207 -18.14 -11.20 -0.22
N VAL A 208 -18.84 -10.22 -0.79
CA VAL A 208 -18.67 -8.78 -0.48
C VAL A 208 -19.77 -8.26 0.42
N ARG A 209 -21.00 -8.73 0.26
CA ARG A 209 -22.19 -8.21 0.95
C ARG A 209 -22.02 -8.21 2.47
N GLY A 210 -22.21 -7.04 3.10
CA GLY A 210 -22.12 -6.84 4.54
C GLY A 210 -20.70 -6.98 5.10
N LYS A 211 -19.67 -6.97 4.24
CA LYS A 211 -18.27 -7.12 4.64
C LYS A 211 -17.51 -5.80 4.61
N ARG A 212 -16.43 -5.74 5.41
CA ARG A 212 -15.54 -4.59 5.55
C ARG A 212 -14.15 -4.93 5.04
N PHE A 213 -13.57 -4.04 4.25
CA PHE A 213 -12.31 -4.28 3.55
C PHE A 213 -11.28 -3.20 3.78
N VAL A 214 -9.99 -3.61 3.75
CA VAL A 214 -8.87 -2.68 3.57
C VAL A 214 -8.25 -2.94 2.20
N LEU A 215 -8.22 -1.91 1.35
CA LEU A 215 -7.48 -1.91 0.08
C LEU A 215 -6.03 -1.51 0.34
N VAL A 216 -5.08 -2.17 -0.31
CA VAL A 216 -3.65 -1.87 -0.21
C VAL A 216 -3.07 -1.58 -1.59
N ASP A 217 -2.27 -0.50 -1.71
CA ASP A 217 -1.49 -0.21 -2.92
C ASP A 217 -0.16 0.47 -2.54
N ASP A 218 0.73 0.64 -3.52
CA ASP A 218 2.02 1.28 -3.30
C ASP A 218 1.93 2.82 -3.24
N VAL A 219 1.18 3.47 -4.14
CA VAL A 219 1.10 4.94 -4.19
C VAL A 219 -0.34 5.44 -4.32
N MET A 220 -0.73 6.31 -3.42
CA MET A 220 -1.94 7.10 -3.54
C MET A 220 -1.63 8.48 -4.12
N THR A 221 -2.00 8.72 -5.36
CA THR A 221 -1.87 10.04 -6.01
C THR A 221 -3.14 10.88 -5.82
N THR A 222 -4.11 10.76 -6.69
CA THR A 222 -5.42 11.42 -6.58
C THR A 222 -6.44 10.62 -5.77
N GLY A 223 -6.12 9.35 -5.46
CA GLY A 223 -7.05 8.39 -4.86
C GLY A 223 -7.99 7.72 -5.87
N ALA A 224 -7.89 8.04 -7.18
CA ALA A 224 -8.81 7.54 -8.20
C ALA A 224 -8.88 6.00 -8.27
N THR A 225 -7.73 5.32 -8.19
CA THR A 225 -7.66 3.85 -8.17
C THR A 225 -8.39 3.26 -6.96
N PHE A 226 -8.09 3.78 -5.77
CA PHE A 226 -8.77 3.34 -4.54
C PHE A 226 -10.27 3.62 -4.59
N ASN A 227 -10.64 4.80 -5.09
CA ASN A 227 -12.05 5.18 -5.20
C ASN A 227 -12.81 4.23 -6.13
N GLU A 228 -12.28 3.94 -7.32
CA GLU A 228 -12.93 3.00 -8.26
C GLU A 228 -13.03 1.59 -7.66
N CYS A 229 -11.99 1.09 -6.97
CA CYS A 229 -12.06 -0.18 -6.26
C CYS A 229 -13.13 -0.16 -5.15
N ALA A 230 -13.21 0.93 -4.38
CA ALA A 230 -14.20 1.08 -3.33
C ALA A 230 -15.63 1.18 -3.89
N GLU A 231 -15.83 1.89 -5.00
CA GLU A 231 -17.14 1.97 -5.68
C GLU A 231 -17.63 0.60 -6.16
N VAL A 232 -16.77 -0.23 -6.77
CA VAL A 232 -17.22 -1.56 -7.22
C VAL A 232 -17.51 -2.48 -6.04
N LEU A 233 -16.78 -2.35 -4.91
CA LEU A 233 -17.07 -3.06 -3.68
C LEU A 233 -18.39 -2.57 -3.05
N GLY A 234 -18.61 -1.26 -2.97
CA GLY A 234 -19.86 -0.67 -2.47
C GLY A 234 -21.07 -1.09 -3.28
N ARG A 235 -20.97 -1.09 -4.62
CA ARG A 235 -22.04 -1.61 -5.50
C ARG A 235 -22.32 -3.10 -5.28
N ALA A 236 -21.32 -3.87 -4.86
CA ALA A 236 -21.50 -5.29 -4.48
C ALA A 236 -22.00 -5.48 -3.05
N GLY A 237 -22.24 -4.39 -2.29
CA GLY A 237 -22.79 -4.41 -0.94
C GLY A 237 -21.75 -4.44 0.17
N ALA A 238 -20.51 -3.98 -0.05
CA ALA A 238 -19.55 -3.76 1.02
C ALA A 238 -20.09 -2.72 2.02
N GLU A 239 -19.91 -2.98 3.31
CA GLU A 239 -20.35 -2.08 4.38
C GLU A 239 -19.34 -0.93 4.59
N GLU A 240 -18.05 -1.23 4.51
CA GLU A 240 -16.97 -0.26 4.67
C GLU A 240 -15.75 -0.65 3.83
N VAL A 241 -15.09 0.37 3.28
CA VAL A 241 -13.78 0.22 2.63
C VAL A 241 -12.84 1.26 3.20
N ARG A 242 -11.71 0.81 3.77
CA ARG A 242 -10.56 1.65 4.14
C ARG A 242 -9.43 1.45 3.14
N VAL A 243 -8.54 2.42 3.00
CA VAL A 243 -7.43 2.33 2.04
C VAL A 243 -6.08 2.61 2.71
N VAL A 244 -5.06 1.88 2.31
CA VAL A 244 -3.69 2.00 2.84
C VAL A 244 -2.71 2.06 1.67
N ALA A 245 -1.85 3.08 1.66
CA ALA A 245 -0.78 3.23 0.68
C ALA A 245 0.58 3.30 1.36
N LEU A 246 1.63 2.82 0.68
CA LEU A 246 2.99 3.02 1.15
C LEU A 246 3.39 4.50 1.03
N ALA A 247 3.01 5.15 -0.07
CA ALA A 247 3.32 6.56 -0.30
C ALA A 247 2.11 7.38 -0.74
N ARG A 248 2.09 8.66 -0.31
CA ARG A 248 1.11 9.66 -0.69
C ARG A 248 1.76 10.76 -1.51
N ALA A 249 1.38 10.90 -2.78
CA ALA A 249 1.87 12.01 -3.60
C ALA A 249 1.21 13.32 -3.16
N LEU A 250 2.03 14.32 -2.87
CA LEU A 250 1.59 15.68 -2.63
C LEU A 250 1.23 16.33 -3.98
N ARG A 251 0.24 17.19 -3.99
CA ARG A 251 -0.19 17.94 -5.17
C ARG A 251 0.57 19.25 -5.25
#